data_b36c9d1054aabbe0b926d54b01bc5001
#
_entry.id   b36c9d1054aabbe0b926d54b01bc5001
#
_cell.length_a   1.000
_cell.length_b   1.000
_cell.length_c   1.000
_cell.angle_alpha   90.00
_cell.angle_beta   90.00
_cell.angle_gamma   90.00
#
_symmetry.space_group_name_H-M   'P 1'
#
loop_
_entity.id
_entity.type
_entity.pdbx_description
1 polymer ?
#
loop_
_entity_poly.entity_id
_entity_poly.type
_entity_poly.pdbx_seq_one_letter_code
_entity_poly.pdbx_strand_id
1 'polypeptide(L)'
;YNCVYILSRHYTQCVFQNSKQPVIIILKQHPKGLTFNMYYQIAICDDSKIDTQYITNFVKCWAQEANISVHIDAFPSAEAFLFHYEEKKDYDILLLDVEMGAMNGVTLAKTLRKENDTIQIVFLTGYSDYISEGYEVAALHYLLKPVQKEKLFSVLYRALDKVKKNEKILNLETRSEILRIPIYEI
;
A
#
# COMPACT_ATOMS: atom_id res chain seq x y z
N TYR A 1 -24.54 14.22 -23.86
CA TYR A 1 -24.07 13.58 -22.61
C TYR A 1 -22.60 13.91 -22.45
N ASN A 2 -22.25 14.77 -21.49
CA ASN A 2 -20.86 15.03 -21.16
C ASN A 2 -20.39 13.96 -20.18
N CYS A 3 -19.43 13.14 -20.59
CA CYS A 3 -18.78 12.19 -19.71
C CYS A 3 -17.44 12.82 -19.27
N VAL A 4 -17.27 13.01 -17.96
CA VAL A 4 -16.00 13.45 -17.37
C VAL A 4 -15.31 12.23 -16.80
N TYR A 5 -14.11 11.93 -17.31
CA TYR A 5 -13.29 10.85 -16.78
C TYR A 5 -12.43 11.39 -15.64
N ILE A 6 -12.65 10.91 -14.43
CA ILE A 6 -11.77 11.17 -13.31
C ILE A 6 -10.87 9.94 -13.14
N LEU A 7 -9.59 10.13 -13.38
CA LEU A 7 -8.59 9.08 -13.27
C LEU A 7 -8.11 9.01 -11.82
N SER A 8 -8.44 7.93 -11.13
CA SER A 8 -7.86 7.62 -9.83
C SER A 8 -6.84 6.48 -9.97
N ARG A 9 -6.05 6.26 -8.94
CA ARG A 9 -4.95 5.28 -8.87
C ARG A 9 -5.35 3.85 -9.29
N HIS A 10 -6.62 3.51 -9.18
CA HIS A 10 -7.13 2.15 -9.36
C HIS A 10 -8.33 2.02 -10.31
N TYR A 11 -8.94 3.13 -10.77
CA TYR A 11 -10.16 3.11 -11.61
C TYR A 11 -10.25 4.29 -12.55
N THR A 12 -10.99 4.06 -13.65
CA THR A 12 -11.54 5.12 -14.47
C THR A 12 -12.95 5.41 -13.94
N GLN A 13 -13.16 6.59 -13.34
CA GLN A 13 -14.48 7.07 -13.02
C GLN A 13 -15.09 7.71 -14.26
N CYS A 14 -16.24 7.22 -14.68
CA CYS A 14 -17.04 7.88 -15.69
C CYS A 14 -18.23 8.55 -14.99
N VAL A 15 -18.21 9.89 -14.93
CA VAL A 15 -19.31 10.66 -14.37
C VAL A 15 -20.26 11.03 -15.50
N PHE A 16 -21.43 10.42 -15.55
CA PHE A 16 -22.50 10.85 -16.44
C PHE A 16 -23.30 11.94 -15.75
N GLN A 17 -23.21 13.17 -16.26
CA GLN A 17 -24.11 14.25 -15.85
C GLN A 17 -25.48 14.01 -16.50
N ASN A 18 -26.43 13.55 -15.73
CA ASN A 18 -27.85 13.61 -16.09
C ASN A 18 -28.52 14.74 -15.30
N SER A 19 -29.48 15.40 -15.90
CA SER A 19 -30.12 16.61 -15.41
C SER A 19 -30.80 16.54 -14.04
N LYS A 20 -30.80 15.37 -13.37
CA LYS A 20 -31.41 15.18 -12.06
C LYS A 20 -30.52 14.59 -10.96
N GLN A 21 -29.48 13.82 -11.31
CA GLN A 21 -28.45 13.34 -10.36
C GLN A 21 -27.21 12.84 -11.12
N PRO A 22 -26.00 13.12 -10.64
CA PRO A 22 -24.80 12.55 -11.25
C PRO A 22 -24.75 11.05 -10.94
N VAL A 23 -24.70 10.22 -11.97
CA VAL A 23 -24.45 8.78 -11.83
C VAL A 23 -22.98 8.55 -12.06
N ILE A 24 -22.28 8.15 -11.03
CA ILE A 24 -20.86 7.79 -11.12
C ILE A 24 -20.80 6.30 -11.44
N ILE A 25 -20.33 5.95 -12.64
CA ILE A 25 -20.08 4.57 -13.00
C ILE A 25 -18.58 4.35 -12.98
N ILE A 26 -18.12 3.48 -12.09
CA ILE A 26 -16.72 3.10 -11.99
C ILE A 26 -16.55 1.84 -12.84
N LEU A 27 -15.86 1.96 -13.96
CA LEU A 27 -15.66 0.84 -14.88
C LEU A 27 -14.38 0.08 -14.50
N LYS A 28 -14.52 -1.20 -14.22
CA LYS A 28 -13.39 -2.13 -14.01
C LYS A 28 -12.74 -2.58 -15.32
N GLN A 29 -13.41 -2.36 -16.45
CA GLN A 29 -12.88 -2.64 -17.79
C GLN A 29 -12.66 -1.33 -18.54
N HIS A 30 -11.41 -1.11 -18.92
CA HIS A 30 -11.02 0.05 -19.71
C HIS A 30 -11.60 -0.02 -21.12
N PRO A 31 -11.99 1.13 -21.70
CA PRO A 31 -12.15 1.18 -23.16
C PRO A 31 -10.85 0.70 -23.80
N LYS A 32 -10.95 -0.14 -24.83
CA LYS A 32 -9.81 -0.71 -25.54
C LYS A 32 -8.78 0.38 -25.85
N GLY A 33 -7.60 0.29 -25.23
CA GLY A 33 -6.47 1.19 -25.50
C GLY A 33 -5.89 1.94 -24.31
N LEU A 34 -6.50 1.93 -23.13
CA LEU A 34 -5.94 2.50 -21.90
C LEU A 34 -5.46 1.37 -20.97
N THR A 35 -4.17 1.11 -20.96
CA THR A 35 -3.53 0.23 -19.97
C THR A 35 -3.21 1.05 -18.74
N PHE A 36 -3.96 0.88 -17.66
CA PHE A 36 -3.57 1.40 -16.36
C PHE A 36 -2.68 0.36 -15.69
N ASN A 37 -1.43 0.69 -15.52
CA ASN A 37 -0.56 -0.06 -14.63
C ASN A 37 -0.98 0.26 -13.18
N MET A 38 -1.76 -0.62 -12.59
CA MET A 38 -1.95 -0.61 -11.14
C MET A 38 -0.60 -0.91 -10.51
N TYR A 39 -0.10 -0.02 -9.67
CA TYR A 39 1.12 -0.25 -8.92
C TYR A 39 0.86 -0.11 -7.42
N TYR A 40 1.53 -0.95 -6.65
CA TYR A 40 1.50 -0.87 -5.19
C TYR A 40 2.59 0.07 -4.72
N GLN A 41 2.24 0.93 -3.76
CA GLN A 41 3.18 1.85 -3.15
C GLN A 41 3.83 1.20 -1.94
N ILE A 42 5.14 1.06 -1.99
CA ILE A 42 5.92 0.44 -0.92
C ILE A 42 6.91 1.46 -0.40
N ALA A 43 6.84 1.76 0.89
CA ALA A 43 7.86 2.54 1.58
C ALA A 43 8.86 1.61 2.26
N ILE A 44 10.14 1.96 2.20
CA ILE A 44 11.21 1.33 2.96
C ILE A 44 11.82 2.42 3.85
N CYS A 45 11.77 2.24 5.15
CA CYS A 45 12.31 3.19 6.12
C CYS A 45 13.42 2.50 6.93
N ASP A 46 14.67 2.90 6.70
CA ASP A 46 15.87 2.28 7.27
C ASP A 46 17.04 3.25 7.11
N ASP A 47 17.81 3.53 8.15
CA ASP A 47 18.95 4.46 8.10
C ASP A 47 20.21 3.85 7.47
N SER A 48 20.24 2.51 7.32
CA SER A 48 21.28 1.79 6.61
C SER A 48 21.02 1.80 5.09
N LYS A 49 21.82 2.55 4.34
CA LYS A 49 21.74 2.54 2.86
C LYS A 49 21.97 1.15 2.25
N ILE A 50 22.79 0.33 2.90
CA ILE A 50 23.10 -1.02 2.44
C ILE A 50 21.87 -1.90 2.58
N ASP A 51 21.20 -1.87 3.75
CA ASP A 51 20.00 -2.65 4.01
C ASP A 51 18.85 -2.19 3.11
N THR A 52 18.66 -0.88 2.99
CA THR A 52 17.68 -0.28 2.07
C THR A 52 17.86 -0.78 0.63
N GLN A 53 19.09 -0.78 0.12
CA GLN A 53 19.40 -1.26 -1.24
C GLN A 53 19.12 -2.76 -1.37
N TYR A 54 19.50 -3.54 -0.36
CA TYR A 54 19.30 -4.98 -0.32
C TYR A 54 17.81 -5.35 -0.35
N ILE A 55 17.02 -4.72 0.50
CA ILE A 55 15.58 -4.91 0.57
C ILE A 55 14.89 -4.43 -0.71
N THR A 56 15.30 -3.27 -1.25
CA THR A 56 14.77 -2.76 -2.53
C THR A 56 14.95 -3.78 -3.66
N ASN A 57 16.10 -4.43 -3.74
CA ASN A 57 16.36 -5.45 -4.76
C ASN A 57 15.43 -6.67 -4.58
N PHE A 58 15.20 -7.11 -3.35
CA PHE A 58 14.27 -8.20 -3.09
C PHE A 58 12.83 -7.83 -3.45
N VAL A 59 12.37 -6.63 -3.09
CA VAL A 59 11.03 -6.16 -3.45
C VAL A 59 10.85 -6.13 -4.97
N LYS A 60 11.85 -5.66 -5.72
CA LYS A 60 11.83 -5.66 -7.19
C LYS A 60 11.76 -7.07 -7.77
N CYS A 61 12.57 -8.01 -7.24
CA CYS A 61 12.51 -9.41 -7.67
C CYS A 61 11.15 -10.04 -7.38
N TRP A 62 10.59 -9.80 -6.18
CA TRP A 62 9.26 -10.27 -5.82
C TRP A 62 8.18 -9.71 -6.74
N ALA A 63 8.22 -8.42 -7.05
CA ALA A 63 7.26 -7.79 -7.95
C ALA A 63 7.29 -8.42 -9.35
N GLN A 64 8.49 -8.73 -9.86
CA GLN A 64 8.65 -9.44 -11.14
C GLN A 64 8.07 -10.86 -11.07
N GLU A 65 8.36 -11.64 -10.01
CA GLU A 65 7.81 -13.00 -9.84
C GLU A 65 6.28 -12.98 -9.70
N ALA A 66 5.73 -11.98 -9.01
CA ALA A 66 4.30 -11.80 -8.80
C ALA A 66 3.56 -11.19 -10.02
N ASN A 67 4.31 -10.76 -11.04
CA ASN A 67 3.80 -10.02 -12.22
C ASN A 67 2.94 -8.81 -11.83
N ILE A 68 3.45 -8.00 -10.91
CA ILE A 68 2.81 -6.76 -10.43
C ILE A 68 3.76 -5.58 -10.59
N SER A 69 3.18 -4.38 -10.72
CA SER A 69 3.95 -3.14 -10.70
C SER A 69 4.05 -2.59 -9.27
N VAL A 70 5.23 -2.13 -8.88
CA VAL A 70 5.47 -1.50 -7.58
C VAL A 70 6.18 -0.18 -7.78
N HIS A 71 5.84 0.80 -6.95
CA HIS A 71 6.63 2.01 -6.76
C HIS A 71 7.27 1.92 -5.37
N ILE A 72 8.58 2.21 -5.27
CA ILE A 72 9.33 2.05 -4.04
C ILE A 72 9.96 3.38 -3.68
N ASP A 73 9.56 3.93 -2.54
CA ASP A 73 10.18 5.11 -1.93
C ASP A 73 11.03 4.66 -0.73
N ALA A 74 12.24 5.20 -0.61
CA ALA A 74 13.16 4.87 0.47
C ALA A 74 13.44 6.11 1.33
N PHE A 75 13.37 5.94 2.64
CA PHE A 75 13.52 7.00 3.62
C PHE A 75 14.61 6.64 4.62
N PRO A 76 15.56 7.56 4.90
CA PRO A 76 16.67 7.29 5.80
C PRO A 76 16.29 7.48 7.29
N SER A 77 15.08 7.91 7.59
CA SER A 77 14.60 8.09 8.96
C SER A 77 13.08 8.13 9.04
N ALA A 78 12.54 7.94 10.23
CA ALA A 78 11.12 8.04 10.51
C ALA A 78 10.57 9.44 10.23
N GLU A 79 11.34 10.49 10.55
CA GLU A 79 10.97 11.88 10.32
C GLU A 79 10.88 12.20 8.83
N ALA A 80 11.84 11.68 8.02
CA ALA A 80 11.81 11.87 6.58
C ALA A 80 10.58 11.19 5.95
N PHE A 81 10.22 10.01 6.43
CA PHE A 81 9.00 9.34 6.02
C PHE A 81 7.76 10.16 6.40
N LEU A 82 7.62 10.59 7.65
CA LEU A 82 6.45 11.36 8.12
C LEU A 82 6.28 12.66 7.32
N PHE A 83 7.36 13.39 7.08
CA PHE A 83 7.32 14.61 6.29
C PHE A 83 6.75 14.36 4.89
N HIS A 84 7.18 13.29 4.23
CA HIS A 84 6.65 12.92 2.92
C HIS A 84 5.21 12.38 2.98
N TYR A 85 4.90 11.63 4.05
CA TYR A 85 3.59 11.03 4.25
C TYR A 85 2.48 12.08 4.46
N GLU A 86 2.79 13.24 5.05
CA GLU A 86 1.82 14.34 5.19
C GLU A 86 1.30 14.83 3.83
N GLU A 87 2.15 14.80 2.80
CA GLU A 87 1.79 15.22 1.44
C GLU A 87 1.15 14.08 0.63
N LYS A 88 1.57 12.82 0.89
CA LYS A 88 1.19 11.66 0.09
C LYS A 88 0.87 10.45 0.98
N LYS A 89 -0.40 10.33 1.38
CA LYS A 89 -0.88 9.27 2.29
C LYS A 89 -1.31 7.97 1.58
N ASP A 90 -0.58 7.52 0.56
CA ASP A 90 -1.02 6.47 -0.35
C ASP A 90 -0.17 5.19 -0.35
N TYR A 91 0.61 4.95 0.71
CA TYR A 91 1.40 3.74 0.85
C TYR A 91 0.53 2.53 1.24
N ASP A 92 0.75 1.41 0.54
CA ASP A 92 0.09 0.12 0.78
C ASP A 92 0.87 -0.72 1.79
N ILE A 93 2.22 -0.69 1.69
CA ILE A 93 3.13 -1.48 2.52
C ILE A 93 4.26 -0.58 3.03
N LEU A 94 4.57 -0.69 4.32
CA LEU A 94 5.72 -0.05 4.96
C LEU A 94 6.65 -1.13 5.51
N LEU A 95 7.85 -1.22 4.93
CA LEU A 95 8.97 -2.02 5.44
C LEU A 95 9.81 -1.10 6.34
N LEU A 96 9.86 -1.39 7.63
CA LEU A 96 10.27 -0.45 8.64
C LEU A 96 11.33 -1.04 9.57
N ASP A 97 12.51 -0.44 9.61
CA ASP A 97 13.46 -0.75 10.69
C ASP A 97 12.97 -0.19 12.02
N VAL A 98 13.29 -0.88 13.09
CA VAL A 98 12.98 -0.45 14.45
C VAL A 98 13.98 0.57 14.93
N GLU A 99 15.27 0.32 14.74
CA GLU A 99 16.33 1.21 15.22
C GLU A 99 16.78 2.18 14.13
N MET A 100 16.31 3.41 14.24
CA MET A 100 16.65 4.52 13.35
C MET A 100 16.75 5.80 14.17
N GLY A 101 17.89 6.48 14.12
CA GLY A 101 18.10 7.83 14.58
C GLY A 101 17.33 8.27 15.85
N ALA A 102 16.66 9.42 15.78
CA ALA A 102 15.97 10.03 16.92
C ALA A 102 14.59 9.41 17.20
N MET A 103 13.83 9.10 16.13
CA MET A 103 12.54 8.41 16.23
C MET A 103 12.70 6.96 15.78
N ASN A 104 12.38 6.02 16.68
CA ASN A 104 12.40 4.61 16.33
C ASN A 104 11.15 4.19 15.51
N GLY A 105 11.27 3.06 14.81
CA GLY A 105 10.21 2.55 13.92
C GLY A 105 8.91 2.22 14.65
N VAL A 106 8.96 1.79 15.92
CA VAL A 106 7.75 1.50 16.70
C VAL A 106 6.97 2.78 16.98
N THR A 107 7.65 3.86 17.32
CA THR A 107 7.04 5.18 17.54
C THR A 107 6.41 5.69 16.25
N LEU A 108 7.10 5.54 15.10
CA LEU A 108 6.54 5.84 13.80
C LEU A 108 5.27 5.04 13.54
N ALA A 109 5.30 3.73 13.73
CA ALA A 109 4.15 2.85 13.51
C ALA A 109 2.95 3.25 14.40
N LYS A 110 3.18 3.55 15.68
CA LYS A 110 2.15 4.06 16.60
C LYS A 110 1.54 5.38 16.13
N THR A 111 2.36 6.27 15.58
CA THR A 111 1.88 7.54 15.00
C THR A 111 1.02 7.31 13.78
N LEU A 112 1.45 6.45 12.86
CA LEU A 112 0.68 6.10 11.65
C LEU A 112 -0.66 5.45 11.98
N ARG A 113 -0.72 4.56 12.96
CA ARG A 113 -1.96 3.87 13.35
C ARG A 113 -3.04 4.77 13.90
N LYS A 114 -2.72 5.98 14.36
CA LYS A 114 -3.72 6.98 14.76
C LYS A 114 -4.51 7.53 13.59
N GLU A 115 -3.94 7.50 12.39
CA GLU A 115 -4.54 8.09 11.17
C GLU A 115 -4.86 7.04 10.10
N ASN A 116 -4.13 5.94 10.06
CA ASN A 116 -4.23 4.94 8.99
C ASN A 116 -4.06 3.53 9.56
N ASP A 117 -5.12 2.73 9.51
CA ASP A 117 -5.15 1.33 9.92
C ASP A 117 -4.97 0.35 8.74
N THR A 118 -4.99 0.84 7.49
CA THR A 118 -4.98 0.01 6.28
C THR A 118 -3.58 -0.32 5.79
N ILE A 119 -2.59 0.57 6.00
CA ILE A 119 -1.19 0.32 5.60
C ILE A 119 -0.64 -0.94 6.28
N GLN A 120 -0.04 -1.82 5.49
CA GLN A 120 0.55 -3.05 6.01
C GLN A 120 1.98 -2.79 6.50
N ILE A 121 2.19 -2.83 7.81
CA ILE A 121 3.50 -2.59 8.44
C ILE A 121 4.22 -3.91 8.64
N VAL A 122 5.46 -3.98 8.16
CA VAL A 122 6.39 -5.11 8.37
C VAL A 122 7.67 -4.56 8.98
N PHE A 123 8.00 -5.01 10.18
CA PHE A 123 9.26 -4.63 10.79
C PHE A 123 10.43 -5.47 10.27
N LEU A 124 11.54 -4.80 9.96
CA LEU A 124 12.81 -5.39 9.56
C LEU A 124 13.88 -4.92 10.53
N THR A 125 14.35 -5.75 11.46
CA THR A 125 15.25 -5.29 12.52
C THR A 125 16.27 -6.35 12.94
N GLY A 126 17.39 -5.90 13.49
CA GLY A 126 18.38 -6.76 14.12
C GLY A 126 17.99 -7.29 15.51
N TYR A 127 16.93 -6.77 16.13
CA TYR A 127 16.60 -6.98 17.53
C TYR A 127 15.26 -7.71 17.70
N SER A 128 15.27 -8.77 18.50
CA SER A 128 14.06 -9.55 18.81
C SER A 128 13.18 -8.95 19.89
N ASP A 129 13.70 -8.03 20.69
CA ASP A 129 13.07 -7.55 21.92
C ASP A 129 11.82 -6.70 21.66
N TYR A 130 11.71 -6.12 20.47
CA TYR A 130 10.58 -5.28 20.06
C TYR A 130 9.38 -6.04 19.49
N ILE A 131 9.42 -7.38 19.45
CA ILE A 131 8.33 -8.20 18.89
C ILE A 131 7.01 -7.94 19.63
N SER A 132 7.05 -7.78 20.95
CA SER A 132 5.86 -7.49 21.77
C SER A 132 5.19 -6.16 21.39
N GLU A 133 5.97 -5.13 21.09
CA GLU A 133 5.46 -3.82 20.69
C GLU A 133 4.83 -3.82 19.30
N GLY A 134 5.26 -4.74 18.42
CA GLY A 134 4.66 -4.94 17.10
C GLY A 134 3.19 -5.34 17.16
N TYR A 135 2.76 -6.03 18.23
CA TYR A 135 1.33 -6.38 18.43
C TYR A 135 0.47 -5.14 18.68
N GLU A 136 0.98 -4.14 19.40
CA GLU A 136 0.23 -2.91 19.72
C GLU A 136 -0.13 -2.10 18.47
N VAL A 137 0.70 -2.19 17.41
CA VAL A 137 0.50 -1.47 16.16
C VAL A 137 -0.12 -2.33 15.07
N ALA A 138 -0.61 -3.53 15.41
CA ALA A 138 -1.15 -4.48 14.45
C ALA A 138 -0.21 -4.69 13.24
N ALA A 139 1.09 -4.83 13.50
CA ALA A 139 2.06 -5.12 12.45
C ALA A 139 1.73 -6.46 11.78
N LEU A 140 1.89 -6.51 10.45
CA LEU A 140 1.64 -7.72 9.69
C LEU A 140 2.64 -8.82 10.03
N HIS A 141 3.90 -8.43 10.19
CA HIS A 141 4.98 -9.37 10.50
C HIS A 141 6.22 -8.66 11.03
N TYR A 142 7.14 -9.48 11.57
CA TYR A 142 8.42 -9.09 12.11
C TYR A 142 9.51 -9.99 11.52
N LEU A 143 10.47 -9.41 10.80
CA LEU A 143 11.57 -10.12 10.17
C LEU A 143 12.90 -9.69 10.78
N LEU A 144 13.69 -10.66 11.23
CA LEU A 144 15.03 -10.41 11.75
C LEU A 144 16.04 -10.22 10.61
N LYS A 145 16.92 -9.22 10.73
CA LYS A 145 18.08 -9.04 9.87
C LYS A 145 19.16 -10.10 10.22
N PRO A 146 19.89 -10.68 9.26
CA PRO A 146 19.77 -10.45 7.82
C PRO A 146 18.47 -11.06 7.26
N VAL A 147 17.71 -10.27 6.51
CA VAL A 147 16.42 -10.67 5.95
C VAL A 147 16.61 -11.71 4.88
N GLN A 148 15.95 -12.87 5.02
CA GLN A 148 15.97 -13.93 4.02
C GLN A 148 14.95 -13.64 2.93
N LYS A 149 15.35 -13.83 1.66
CA LYS A 149 14.52 -13.56 0.47
C LYS A 149 13.16 -14.25 0.57
N GLU A 150 13.16 -15.54 0.87
CA GLU A 150 11.96 -16.38 0.90
C GLU A 150 10.97 -15.93 1.99
N LYS A 151 11.50 -15.52 3.15
CA LYS A 151 10.67 -15.00 4.25
C LYS A 151 10.04 -13.66 3.88
N LEU A 152 10.83 -12.74 3.30
CA LEU A 152 10.30 -11.46 2.85
C LEU A 152 9.22 -11.64 1.79
N PHE A 153 9.44 -12.52 0.80
CA PHE A 153 8.46 -12.81 -0.25
C PHE A 153 7.16 -13.35 0.33
N SER A 154 7.23 -14.31 1.25
CA SER A 154 6.04 -14.85 1.93
C SER A 154 5.24 -13.75 2.63
N VAL A 155 5.93 -12.81 3.30
CA VAL A 155 5.29 -11.71 4.01
C VAL A 155 4.69 -10.69 3.02
N LEU A 156 5.38 -10.39 1.93
CA LEU A 156 4.89 -9.47 0.89
C LEU A 156 3.63 -10.04 0.18
N TYR A 157 3.57 -11.34 -0.09
CA TYR A 157 2.35 -11.97 -0.61
C TYR A 157 1.18 -11.83 0.38
N ARG A 158 1.41 -12.04 1.68
CA ARG A 158 0.38 -11.84 2.71
C ARG A 158 -0.07 -10.38 2.81
N ALA A 159 0.88 -9.42 2.69
CA ALA A 159 0.56 -8.00 2.65
C ALA A 159 -0.33 -7.67 1.46
N LEU A 160 0.03 -8.15 0.28
CA LEU A 160 -0.73 -7.96 -0.95
C LEU A 160 -2.17 -8.50 -0.83
N ASP A 161 -2.34 -9.69 -0.25
CA ASP A 161 -3.67 -10.28 -0.03
C ASP A 161 -4.51 -9.45 0.93
N LYS A 162 -3.90 -8.84 1.96
CA LYS A 162 -4.61 -7.94 2.89
C LYS A 162 -4.98 -6.61 2.23
N VAL A 163 -4.08 -6.02 1.46
CA VAL A 163 -4.37 -4.80 0.69
C VAL A 163 -5.55 -5.03 -0.25
N LYS A 164 -5.56 -6.15 -0.99
CA LYS A 164 -6.68 -6.52 -1.89
C LYS A 164 -7.99 -6.76 -1.14
N LYS A 165 -7.96 -7.31 0.08
CA LYS A 165 -9.17 -7.59 0.88
C LYS A 165 -9.77 -6.34 1.50
N ASN A 166 -8.96 -5.30 1.72
CA ASN A 166 -9.44 -4.02 2.27
C ASN A 166 -10.17 -3.17 1.23
N GLU A 167 -10.21 -3.62 -0.04
CA GLU A 167 -11.03 -2.98 -1.07
C GLU A 167 -12.51 -3.11 -0.70
N LYS A 168 -13.16 -2.01 -0.32
CA LYS A 168 -14.62 -1.97 -0.11
C LYS A 168 -15.30 -2.22 -1.45
N ILE A 169 -16.32 -3.08 -1.48
CA ILE A 169 -17.07 -3.43 -2.69
C ILE A 169 -18.49 -2.87 -2.61
N LEU A 170 -18.86 -2.01 -3.55
CA LEU A 170 -20.25 -1.61 -3.76
C LEU A 170 -20.95 -2.63 -4.69
N ASN A 171 -22.02 -3.26 -4.21
CA ASN A 171 -22.87 -4.07 -5.05
C ASN A 171 -23.98 -3.17 -5.63
N LEU A 172 -23.99 -2.96 -6.95
CA LEU A 172 -25.06 -2.29 -7.65
C LEU A 172 -25.93 -3.34 -8.35
N GLU A 173 -27.18 -3.43 -7.92
CA GLU A 173 -28.18 -4.24 -8.61
C GLU A 173 -28.85 -3.41 -9.70
N THR A 174 -28.70 -3.87 -10.94
CA THR A 174 -29.48 -3.38 -12.06
C THR A 174 -30.58 -4.41 -12.38
N ARG A 175 -31.56 -4.04 -13.22
CA ARG A 175 -32.66 -4.96 -13.60
C ARG A 175 -32.21 -6.28 -14.25
N SER A 176 -30.94 -6.39 -14.66
CA SER A 176 -30.40 -7.54 -15.40
C SER A 176 -29.12 -8.13 -14.83
N GLU A 177 -28.37 -7.39 -13.96
CA GLU A 177 -27.05 -7.82 -13.50
C GLU A 177 -26.70 -7.23 -12.13
N ILE A 178 -25.89 -7.96 -11.36
CA ILE A 178 -25.24 -7.46 -10.15
C ILE A 178 -23.83 -7.03 -10.50
N LEU A 179 -23.57 -5.73 -10.45
CA LEU A 179 -22.25 -5.15 -10.63
C LEU A 179 -21.56 -5.01 -9.27
N ARG A 180 -20.41 -5.63 -9.11
CA ARG A 180 -19.54 -5.48 -7.92
C ARG A 180 -18.48 -4.44 -8.22
N ILE A 181 -18.58 -3.29 -7.59
CA ILE A 181 -17.70 -2.16 -7.79
C ILE A 181 -16.89 -1.97 -6.52
N PRO A 182 -15.57 -2.17 -6.54
CA PRO A 182 -14.73 -1.81 -5.41
C PRO A 182 -14.78 -0.31 -5.16
N ILE A 183 -15.01 0.11 -3.92
CA ILE A 183 -15.03 1.50 -3.51
C ILE A 183 -13.72 1.78 -2.80
N TYR A 184 -13.00 2.80 -3.28
CA TYR A 184 -11.90 3.39 -2.54
C TYR A 184 -12.40 4.68 -1.90
N GLU A 185 -12.05 4.88 -0.65
CA GLU A 185 -12.31 6.16 0.01
C GLU A 185 -11.46 7.22 -0.69
N ILE A 186 -12.13 8.28 -1.15
CA ILE A 186 -11.52 9.48 -1.73
C ILE A 186 -11.05 10.36 -0.58
#